data_4d60b42fbf872c5c95db5071dd6cd759
#
_entry.id   4d60b42fbf872c5c95db5071dd6cd759
#
_cell.length_a   1.000
_cell.length_b   1.000
_cell.length_c   1.000
_cell.angle_alpha   90.00
_cell.angle_beta   90.00
_cell.angle_gamma   90.00
#
_symmetry.space_group_name_H-M   'P 1'
#
loop_
_entity.id
_entity.type
_entity.pdbx_description
1 polymer ?
#
loop_
_entity_poly.entity_id
_entity_poly.type
_entity_poly.pdbx_seq_one_letter_code
_entity_poly.pdbx_strand_id
1 'polypeptide(L)'
;MSEKALRVVATGDMFITRRIAEDGYEGFEELSNCIKEHDVKFSNLEMTFHNQEGYPAAVSGGTWAMMEPEALDDVKRFGFNLYNTANNHSGDYGQEGVLATIRHLKERDMVFSGTGRNLAEASKACYLETRKARVALISVSSSFHEAARAGGQSHELVGRPGLNPLRFQTRYHVDQAHYEMAQELVRVTKVNAEKEFSIKNGYSNPFEEGILPFGSAGTFCLDDKNWIESVPNAEDMKRITDEIKEARKQADVVFVSFHGHECDEEDTTVPARFLETFSRACIDAGAHAVLGHGPHELRGIEIYNGGVIFYSLGNFLFETETVSLQPYDAYINRKMPLDTKVGSYMDNRSKNGTVGYGVLENIWRAVMGAFTMEDGKITQVQLYPITLGLHDKRPHKGLPRMSHDEKTLEYLQELSNPYGTKIRIENGVGYIDLK
;
A
#
# COMPACT_ATOMS: atom_id res chain seq x y z
N MET A 1 21.22 4.69 25.06
CA MET A 1 21.25 4.05 23.70
C MET A 1 22.62 4.30 23.12
N SER A 2 23.17 3.33 22.40
CA SER A 2 24.46 3.45 21.71
C SER A 2 24.38 4.58 20.65
N GLU A 3 25.43 5.40 20.52
CA GLU A 3 25.55 6.40 19.43
C GLU A 3 25.47 5.76 18.02
N LYS A 4 25.65 4.45 17.92
CA LYS A 4 25.62 3.67 16.68
C LYS A 4 24.23 3.11 16.34
N ALA A 5 23.27 3.13 17.25
CA ALA A 5 21.94 2.59 17.02
C ALA A 5 21.17 3.38 15.95
N LEU A 6 20.74 2.71 14.89
CA LEU A 6 19.89 3.30 13.84
C LEU A 6 18.43 3.31 14.34
N ARG A 7 17.80 4.48 14.39
CA ARG A 7 16.41 4.67 14.79
C ARG A 7 15.54 4.86 13.54
N VAL A 8 14.52 4.05 13.40
CA VAL A 8 13.60 4.05 12.25
C VAL A 8 12.21 4.32 12.75
N VAL A 9 11.44 5.13 12.04
CA VAL A 9 9.99 5.25 12.18
C VAL A 9 9.33 5.10 10.82
N ALA A 10 8.28 4.31 10.77
CA ALA A 10 7.48 4.07 9.58
C ALA A 10 6.01 4.41 9.86
N THR A 11 5.37 5.01 8.87
CA THR A 11 3.95 5.35 8.87
C THR A 11 3.26 4.75 7.66
N GLY A 12 1.93 4.70 7.69
CA GLY A 12 1.13 4.20 6.58
C GLY A 12 0.82 5.24 5.52
N ASP A 13 -0.44 5.27 5.09
CA ASP A 13 -0.89 6.00 3.91
C ASP A 13 -0.98 7.51 4.15
N MET A 14 -0.38 8.27 3.24
CA MET A 14 -0.43 9.72 3.23
C MET A 14 -1.20 10.20 1.99
N PHE A 15 -2.46 10.56 2.23
CA PHE A 15 -3.39 11.07 1.23
C PHE A 15 -3.68 12.55 1.51
N ILE A 16 -2.80 13.43 1.00
CA ILE A 16 -2.84 14.88 1.24
C ILE A 16 -3.55 15.60 0.09
N THR A 17 -4.64 16.31 0.37
CA THR A 17 -5.44 17.00 -0.66
C THR A 17 -5.53 18.50 -0.47
N ARG A 18 -4.83 19.04 0.53
CA ARG A 18 -4.72 20.47 0.81
C ARG A 18 -3.36 20.81 1.37
N ARG A 19 -2.96 22.06 1.19
CA ARG A 19 -1.76 22.58 1.80
C ARG A 19 -1.92 22.67 3.31
N ILE A 20 -0.86 22.36 4.03
CA ILE A 20 -0.78 22.55 5.48
C ILE A 20 -0.36 23.99 5.76
N ALA A 21 -1.13 24.72 6.57
CA ALA A 21 -0.81 26.10 6.95
C ALA A 21 0.64 26.25 7.46
N GLU A 22 1.26 27.42 7.26
CA GLU A 22 2.66 27.66 7.65
C GLU A 22 2.92 27.43 9.14
N ASP A 23 1.96 27.80 9.99
CA ASP A 23 1.97 27.56 11.44
C ASP A 23 1.53 26.14 11.85
N GLY A 24 1.21 25.27 10.85
CA GLY A 24 0.76 23.91 11.08
C GLY A 24 -0.71 23.82 11.48
N TYR A 25 -1.01 22.87 12.34
CA TYR A 25 -2.31 22.62 12.96
C TYR A 25 -2.11 22.09 14.38
N GLU A 26 -3.16 22.04 15.17
CA GLU A 26 -3.08 21.52 16.56
C GLU A 26 -2.53 20.08 16.59
N GLY A 27 -1.41 19.87 17.30
CA GLY A 27 -0.69 18.59 17.39
C GLY A 27 0.38 18.36 16.31
N PHE A 28 0.51 19.24 15.29
CA PHE A 28 1.50 19.10 14.22
C PHE A 28 2.94 19.08 14.75
N GLU A 29 3.27 19.99 15.65
CA GLU A 29 4.64 20.14 16.19
C GLU A 29 5.03 18.92 17.03
N GLU A 30 4.15 18.45 17.91
CA GLU A 30 4.38 17.25 18.72
C GLU A 30 4.65 16.03 17.85
N LEU A 31 3.77 15.76 16.87
CA LEU A 31 3.89 14.64 15.95
C LEU A 31 5.18 14.74 15.11
N SER A 32 5.45 15.91 14.53
CA SER A 32 6.62 16.10 13.68
C SER A 32 7.93 16.00 14.45
N ASN A 33 7.96 16.44 15.72
CA ASN A 33 9.12 16.28 16.58
C ASN A 33 9.38 14.81 16.90
N CYS A 34 8.34 14.04 17.22
CA CYS A 34 8.45 12.59 17.42
C CYS A 34 9.06 11.91 16.18
N ILE A 35 8.59 12.25 14.97
CA ILE A 35 9.15 11.71 13.71
C ILE A 35 10.61 12.13 13.54
N LYS A 36 10.93 13.41 13.72
CA LYS A 36 12.28 13.99 13.52
C LYS A 36 13.35 13.40 14.44
N GLU A 37 12.97 12.82 15.55
CA GLU A 37 13.91 12.14 16.46
C GLU A 37 14.55 10.88 15.86
N HIS A 38 14.06 10.36 14.74
CA HIS A 38 14.53 9.15 14.08
C HIS A 38 15.51 9.48 12.94
N ASP A 39 16.39 8.53 12.62
CA ASP A 39 17.36 8.68 11.50
C ASP A 39 16.68 8.40 10.15
N VAL A 40 15.84 7.36 10.08
CA VAL A 40 15.05 6.96 8.91
C VAL A 40 13.58 7.17 9.23
N LYS A 41 12.89 7.87 8.35
CA LYS A 41 11.50 8.30 8.53
C LYS A 41 10.74 8.03 7.25
N PHE A 42 9.94 6.95 7.25
CA PHE A 42 9.24 6.41 6.09
C PHE A 42 7.76 6.75 6.09
N SER A 43 7.21 7.02 4.89
CA SER A 43 5.77 7.10 4.65
C SER A 43 5.41 6.67 3.22
N ASN A 44 4.15 6.23 3.00
CA ASN A 44 3.59 6.00 1.68
C ASN A 44 2.94 7.26 1.13
N LEU A 45 3.40 7.75 -0.01
CA LEU A 45 2.77 8.85 -0.76
C LEU A 45 1.67 8.27 -1.65
N GLU A 46 0.42 8.26 -1.14
CA GLU A 46 -0.69 7.58 -1.80
C GLU A 46 -1.46 8.50 -2.74
N MET A 47 -0.75 9.16 -3.63
CA MET A 47 -1.34 10.00 -4.69
C MET A 47 -0.29 10.44 -5.71
N THR A 48 -0.74 11.16 -6.75
CA THR A 48 0.13 11.82 -7.73
C THR A 48 0.34 13.29 -7.39
N PHE A 49 1.53 13.82 -7.70
CA PHE A 49 1.91 15.21 -7.43
C PHE A 49 2.30 15.89 -8.74
N HIS A 50 1.38 16.68 -9.30
CA HIS A 50 1.61 17.41 -10.54
C HIS A 50 0.53 18.48 -10.80
N ASN A 51 0.81 19.44 -11.67
CA ASN A 51 -0.10 20.51 -12.07
C ASN A 51 -0.88 20.14 -13.35
N GLN A 52 -1.72 19.08 -13.28
CA GLN A 52 -2.49 18.58 -14.42
C GLN A 52 -1.62 18.20 -15.63
N GLU A 53 -0.44 17.65 -15.38
CA GLU A 53 0.54 17.29 -16.42
C GLU A 53 0.27 15.89 -17.01
N GLY A 54 -0.66 15.13 -16.42
CA GLY A 54 -1.17 13.86 -16.94
C GLY A 54 -2.67 13.94 -17.21
N TYR A 55 -3.19 12.92 -17.87
CA TYR A 55 -4.60 12.78 -18.14
C TYR A 55 -5.25 11.84 -17.13
N PRO A 56 -6.48 12.15 -16.63
CA PRO A 56 -7.19 11.21 -15.78
C PRO A 56 -7.33 9.86 -16.48
N ALA A 57 -6.89 8.80 -15.82
CA ALA A 57 -7.08 7.44 -16.33
C ALA A 57 -8.57 7.07 -16.32
N ALA A 58 -8.98 6.16 -17.19
CA ALA A 58 -10.37 5.70 -17.26
C ALA A 58 -10.85 5.05 -15.95
N VAL A 59 -9.91 4.61 -15.11
CA VAL A 59 -10.15 4.01 -13.79
C VAL A 59 -9.14 4.58 -12.81
N SER A 60 -9.61 4.89 -11.60
CA SER A 60 -8.76 5.37 -10.50
C SER A 60 -8.57 4.31 -9.40
N GLY A 61 -7.68 4.57 -8.49
CA GLY A 61 -7.50 3.77 -7.27
C GLY A 61 -8.66 3.86 -6.25
N GLY A 62 -9.78 4.49 -6.61
CA GLY A 62 -10.95 4.70 -5.75
C GLY A 62 -11.52 6.12 -5.88
N THR A 63 -10.65 7.08 -6.08
CA THR A 63 -10.91 8.45 -6.52
C THR A 63 -9.68 8.92 -7.28
N TRP A 64 -9.81 9.91 -8.18
CA TRP A 64 -8.62 10.46 -8.85
C TRP A 64 -7.88 11.37 -7.88
N ALA A 65 -6.70 10.91 -7.43
CA ALA A 65 -5.90 11.57 -6.40
C ALA A 65 -4.73 12.34 -7.02
N MET A 66 -4.85 13.66 -7.01
CA MET A 66 -3.82 14.57 -7.47
C MET A 66 -3.70 15.76 -6.52
N MET A 67 -2.46 16.18 -6.26
CA MET A 67 -2.17 17.40 -5.53
C MET A 67 -1.06 18.16 -6.22
N GLU A 68 -1.07 19.49 -6.06
CA GLU A 68 0.01 20.36 -6.55
C GLU A 68 1.36 19.96 -5.93
N PRO A 69 2.47 20.06 -6.67
CA PRO A 69 3.79 19.62 -6.21
C PRO A 69 4.28 20.30 -4.94
N GLU A 70 3.80 21.51 -4.66
CA GLU A 70 4.12 22.29 -3.45
C GLU A 70 3.68 21.58 -2.16
N ALA A 71 2.68 20.68 -2.22
CA ALA A 71 2.29 19.86 -1.08
C ALA A 71 3.40 18.89 -0.63
N LEU A 72 4.33 18.53 -1.52
CA LEU A 72 5.52 17.76 -1.14
C LEU A 72 6.41 18.51 -0.14
N ASP A 73 6.41 19.84 -0.19
CA ASP A 73 7.13 20.67 0.77
C ASP A 73 6.47 20.59 2.15
N ASP A 74 5.13 20.53 2.20
CA ASP A 74 4.38 20.28 3.45
C ASP A 74 4.65 18.89 4.01
N VAL A 75 4.72 17.86 3.15
CA VAL A 75 5.11 16.50 3.54
C VAL A 75 6.50 16.48 4.19
N LYS A 76 7.47 17.20 3.63
CA LYS A 76 8.83 17.29 4.21
C LYS A 76 8.85 17.96 5.60
N ARG A 77 7.89 18.82 5.92
CA ARG A 77 7.81 19.49 7.25
C ARG A 77 7.57 18.49 8.39
N PHE A 78 6.91 17.36 8.15
CA PHE A 78 6.82 16.26 9.11
C PHE A 78 8.19 15.66 9.46
N GLY A 79 9.16 15.78 8.56
CA GLY A 79 10.51 15.28 8.74
C GLY A 79 10.83 14.01 7.97
N PHE A 80 9.90 13.46 7.19
CA PHE A 80 10.12 12.25 6.38
C PHE A 80 11.29 12.40 5.41
N ASN A 81 12.01 11.31 5.16
CA ASN A 81 13.18 11.27 4.28
C ASN A 81 13.24 10.01 3.40
N LEU A 82 12.25 9.12 3.48
CA LEU A 82 12.18 7.90 2.68
C LEU A 82 10.71 7.61 2.32
N TYR A 83 10.43 7.35 1.02
CA TYR A 83 9.05 7.32 0.56
C TYR A 83 8.76 6.12 -0.34
N ASN A 84 7.55 5.54 -0.18
CA ASN A 84 6.94 4.68 -1.19
C ASN A 84 6.10 5.50 -2.16
N THR A 85 6.11 5.12 -3.44
CA THR A 85 5.26 5.70 -4.49
C THR A 85 4.49 4.64 -5.28
N ALA A 86 4.65 3.34 -4.95
CA ALA A 86 3.89 2.25 -5.56
C ALA A 86 2.61 1.98 -4.78
N ASN A 87 1.47 2.45 -5.30
CA ASN A 87 0.15 2.27 -4.69
C ASN A 87 -0.96 2.31 -5.77
N ASN A 88 -2.21 2.08 -5.37
CA ASN A 88 -3.37 2.07 -6.26
C ASN A 88 -3.60 3.42 -6.98
N HIS A 89 -3.16 4.54 -6.39
CA HIS A 89 -3.29 5.89 -6.96
C HIS A 89 -2.15 6.30 -7.88
N SER A 90 -1.07 5.52 -7.96
CA SER A 90 0.11 5.89 -8.79
C SER A 90 -0.24 6.14 -10.26
N GLY A 91 -1.26 5.45 -10.79
CA GLY A 91 -1.68 5.53 -12.20
C GLY A 91 -2.90 6.39 -12.47
N ASP A 92 -3.43 7.14 -11.49
CA ASP A 92 -4.68 7.90 -11.60
C ASP A 92 -4.69 8.94 -12.73
N TYR A 93 -3.50 9.45 -13.10
CA TYR A 93 -3.31 10.40 -14.19
C TYR A 93 -2.42 9.86 -15.31
N GLY A 94 -2.47 8.55 -15.51
CA GLY A 94 -1.75 7.88 -16.60
C GLY A 94 -0.23 7.90 -16.42
N GLN A 95 0.47 7.55 -17.50
CA GLN A 95 1.93 7.45 -17.50
C GLN A 95 2.60 8.83 -17.34
N GLU A 96 1.99 9.87 -17.90
CA GLU A 96 2.44 11.25 -17.80
C GLU A 96 2.36 11.75 -16.34
N GLY A 97 1.29 11.40 -15.61
CA GLY A 97 1.15 11.69 -14.17
C GLY A 97 2.22 10.99 -13.33
N VAL A 98 2.55 9.73 -13.64
CA VAL A 98 3.68 9.02 -13.02
C VAL A 98 4.99 9.74 -13.26
N LEU A 99 5.28 10.11 -14.51
CA LEU A 99 6.53 10.80 -14.89
C LEU A 99 6.64 12.19 -14.26
N ALA A 100 5.53 12.93 -14.21
CA ALA A 100 5.47 14.24 -13.56
C ALA A 100 5.74 14.12 -12.05
N THR A 101 5.09 13.18 -11.36
CA THR A 101 5.33 12.90 -9.94
C THR A 101 6.80 12.56 -9.68
N ILE A 102 7.39 11.66 -10.48
CA ILE A 102 8.83 11.31 -10.37
C ILE A 102 9.71 12.55 -10.52
N ARG A 103 9.41 13.44 -11.46
CA ARG A 103 10.17 14.67 -11.68
C ARG A 103 10.08 15.59 -10.46
N HIS A 104 8.88 15.87 -9.95
CA HIS A 104 8.67 16.76 -8.82
C HIS A 104 9.29 16.24 -7.51
N LEU A 105 9.32 14.93 -7.32
CA LEU A 105 10.04 14.29 -6.20
C LEU A 105 11.57 14.52 -6.33
N LYS A 106 12.12 14.29 -7.52
CA LYS A 106 13.56 14.49 -7.79
C LYS A 106 13.98 15.95 -7.66
N GLU A 107 13.17 16.91 -8.12
CA GLU A 107 13.42 18.35 -7.98
C GLU A 107 13.49 18.82 -6.51
N ARG A 108 12.92 18.02 -5.58
CA ARG A 108 12.92 18.26 -4.14
C ARG A 108 13.89 17.36 -3.35
N ASP A 109 14.77 16.65 -4.06
CA ASP A 109 15.74 15.71 -3.46
C ASP A 109 15.08 14.65 -2.55
N MET A 110 13.85 14.22 -2.87
CA MET A 110 13.15 13.19 -2.11
C MET A 110 13.63 11.81 -2.53
N VAL A 111 13.94 10.95 -1.55
CA VAL A 111 14.38 9.57 -1.78
C VAL A 111 13.16 8.66 -1.79
N PHE A 112 12.84 8.06 -2.94
CA PHE A 112 11.63 7.25 -3.13
C PHE A 112 11.91 6.00 -3.97
N SER A 113 11.03 5.01 -3.84
CA SER A 113 11.03 3.76 -4.61
C SER A 113 9.60 3.38 -5.00
N GLY A 114 9.45 2.57 -6.04
CA GLY A 114 8.21 1.91 -6.41
C GLY A 114 7.59 2.38 -7.72
N THR A 115 7.96 3.56 -8.25
CA THR A 115 7.57 4.01 -9.59
C THR A 115 8.79 4.32 -10.44
N GLY A 116 8.66 4.18 -11.76
CA GLY A 116 9.77 4.39 -12.68
C GLY A 116 9.32 4.62 -14.11
N ARG A 117 10.27 5.02 -14.98
CA ARG A 117 10.07 5.18 -16.44
C ARG A 117 9.86 3.85 -17.16
N ASN A 118 10.17 2.76 -16.49
CA ASN A 118 9.99 1.36 -16.94
C ASN A 118 10.09 0.41 -15.74
N LEU A 119 9.85 -0.88 -15.96
CA LEU A 119 9.89 -1.88 -14.89
C LEU A 119 11.23 -1.96 -14.18
N ALA A 120 12.34 -1.82 -14.88
CA ALA A 120 13.67 -1.87 -14.27
C ALA A 120 13.89 -0.72 -13.28
N GLU A 121 13.46 0.50 -13.61
CA GLU A 121 13.52 1.64 -12.69
C GLU A 121 12.52 1.51 -11.53
N ALA A 122 11.27 1.10 -11.82
CA ALA A 122 10.24 0.94 -10.81
C ALA A 122 10.59 -0.13 -9.76
N SER A 123 11.32 -1.19 -10.18
CA SER A 123 11.70 -2.32 -9.33
C SER A 123 12.97 -2.07 -8.52
N LYS A 124 13.77 -1.08 -8.90
CA LYS A 124 15.08 -0.83 -8.32
C LYS A 124 14.97 -0.26 -6.91
N ALA A 125 15.85 -0.72 -6.02
CA ALA A 125 16.02 -0.12 -4.71
C ALA A 125 16.46 1.35 -4.82
N CYS A 126 15.90 2.22 -3.97
CA CYS A 126 16.50 3.51 -3.67
C CYS A 126 17.36 3.43 -2.43
N TYR A 127 18.29 4.38 -2.26
CA TYR A 127 19.24 4.39 -1.16
C TYR A 127 19.20 5.73 -0.42
N LEU A 128 19.01 5.65 0.89
CA LEU A 128 19.09 6.79 1.80
C LEU A 128 20.39 6.70 2.59
N GLU A 129 21.23 7.74 2.46
CA GLU A 129 22.42 7.87 3.28
C GLU A 129 22.08 8.55 4.61
N THR A 130 22.38 7.90 5.72
CA THR A 130 22.33 8.49 7.05
C THR A 130 23.73 8.59 7.65
N ARG A 131 23.87 9.26 8.80
CA ARG A 131 25.16 9.26 9.50
C ARG A 131 25.56 7.91 10.07
N LYS A 132 24.61 6.96 10.17
CA LYS A 132 24.79 5.69 10.87
C LYS A 132 24.79 4.49 9.94
N ALA A 133 24.05 4.56 8.83
CA ALA A 133 23.87 3.44 7.91
C ALA A 133 23.42 3.93 6.54
N ARG A 134 23.73 3.15 5.52
CA ARG A 134 23.10 3.23 4.22
C ARG A 134 21.89 2.32 4.20
N VAL A 135 20.71 2.88 3.89
CA VAL A 135 19.42 2.19 3.93
C VAL A 135 18.87 2.05 2.53
N ALA A 136 18.49 0.84 2.14
CA ALA A 136 17.80 0.56 0.88
C ALA A 136 16.30 0.38 1.12
N LEU A 137 15.48 0.86 0.18
CA LEU A 137 14.03 0.62 0.13
C LEU A 137 13.66 0.06 -1.24
N ILE A 138 12.91 -1.04 -1.25
CA ILE A 138 12.23 -1.61 -2.41
C ILE A 138 10.73 -1.48 -2.14
N SER A 139 9.98 -0.90 -3.08
CA SER A 139 8.55 -0.68 -2.93
C SER A 139 7.75 -1.37 -4.03
N VAL A 140 6.60 -1.95 -3.66
CA VAL A 140 5.71 -2.67 -4.57
C VAL A 140 4.24 -2.37 -4.26
N SER A 141 3.36 -2.63 -5.22
CA SER A 141 1.91 -2.66 -4.98
C SER A 141 1.30 -3.93 -5.56
N SER A 142 0.34 -4.53 -4.85
CA SER A 142 -0.54 -5.57 -5.35
C SER A 142 -1.88 -5.01 -5.81
N SER A 143 -2.30 -3.88 -5.24
CA SER A 143 -3.53 -3.19 -5.59
C SER A 143 -3.26 -2.15 -6.67
N PHE A 144 -3.61 -2.44 -7.91
CA PHE A 144 -3.43 -1.52 -9.05
C PHE A 144 -4.27 -1.94 -10.25
N HIS A 145 -4.53 -0.99 -11.13
CA HIS A 145 -5.04 -1.27 -12.47
C HIS A 145 -3.90 -1.73 -13.37
N GLU A 146 -4.14 -2.72 -14.25
CA GLU A 146 -3.14 -3.24 -15.19
C GLU A 146 -2.44 -2.15 -16.03
N ALA A 147 -3.15 -1.06 -16.36
CA ALA A 147 -2.59 0.07 -17.10
C ALA A 147 -1.55 0.88 -16.30
N ALA A 148 -1.60 0.83 -14.96
CA ALA A 148 -0.66 1.54 -14.07
C ALA A 148 0.67 0.79 -13.88
N ARG A 149 0.74 -0.47 -14.28
CA ARG A 149 1.92 -1.32 -14.13
C ARG A 149 3.05 -0.87 -15.06
N ALA A 150 4.26 -0.75 -14.51
CA ALA A 150 5.46 -0.53 -15.31
C ALA A 150 5.71 -1.71 -16.26
N GLY A 151 6.14 -1.41 -17.47
CA GLY A 151 6.49 -2.40 -18.49
C GLY A 151 7.99 -2.49 -18.72
N GLY A 152 8.48 -3.70 -18.98
CA GLY A 152 9.87 -3.94 -19.37
C GLY A 152 10.18 -3.33 -20.73
N GLN A 153 11.44 -3.00 -20.94
CA GLN A 153 11.94 -2.55 -22.25
C GLN A 153 12.37 -3.77 -23.07
N SER A 154 12.16 -3.72 -24.37
CA SER A 154 12.73 -4.67 -25.34
C SER A 154 13.90 -4.05 -26.11
N HIS A 155 14.47 -4.79 -27.08
CA HIS A 155 15.56 -4.24 -27.89
C HIS A 155 15.16 -3.03 -28.73
N GLU A 156 13.92 -3.02 -29.24
CA GLU A 156 13.42 -2.01 -30.17
C GLU A 156 12.44 -1.02 -29.53
N LEU A 157 11.85 -1.37 -28.36
CA LEU A 157 10.80 -0.57 -27.74
C LEU A 157 11.19 -0.19 -26.31
N VAL A 158 10.95 1.08 -25.97
CA VAL A 158 11.08 1.59 -24.59
C VAL A 158 10.09 0.89 -23.67
N GLY A 159 10.45 0.80 -22.40
CA GLY A 159 9.55 0.30 -21.36
C GLY A 159 8.44 1.31 -21.05
N ARG A 160 7.35 0.83 -20.46
CA ARG A 160 6.21 1.65 -20.06
C ARG A 160 6.43 2.21 -18.65
N PRO A 161 6.23 3.53 -18.42
CA PRO A 161 6.20 4.10 -17.08
C PRO A 161 5.08 3.52 -16.22
N GLY A 162 5.33 3.41 -14.93
CA GLY A 162 4.34 2.87 -13.99
C GLY A 162 4.94 2.45 -12.66
N LEU A 163 4.14 1.72 -11.90
CA LEU A 163 4.53 1.17 -10.59
C LEU A 163 5.17 -0.22 -10.71
N ASN A 164 5.92 -0.60 -9.64
CA ASN A 164 6.48 -1.94 -9.46
C ASN A 164 5.39 -2.91 -8.96
N PRO A 165 4.92 -3.85 -9.80
CA PRO A 165 3.81 -4.71 -9.45
C PRO A 165 4.22 -5.91 -8.57
N LEU A 166 3.30 -6.30 -7.68
CA LEU A 166 3.23 -7.61 -7.06
C LEU A 166 1.92 -8.25 -7.50
N ARG A 167 1.92 -8.92 -8.65
CA ARG A 167 0.72 -9.62 -9.18
C ARG A 167 0.43 -10.87 -8.35
N PHE A 168 -0.81 -11.28 -8.34
CA PHE A 168 -1.27 -12.52 -7.71
C PHE A 168 -2.42 -13.15 -8.49
N GLN A 169 -2.76 -14.38 -8.14
CA GLN A 169 -3.94 -15.10 -8.63
C GLN A 169 -4.75 -15.59 -7.44
N THR A 170 -6.07 -15.48 -7.56
CA THR A 170 -7.00 -16.11 -6.63
C THR A 170 -7.59 -17.36 -7.29
N ARG A 171 -7.61 -18.47 -6.55
CA ARG A 171 -8.22 -19.75 -6.95
C ARG A 171 -9.22 -20.16 -5.89
N TYR A 172 -10.37 -20.63 -6.33
CA TYR A 172 -11.43 -21.12 -5.47
C TYR A 172 -11.40 -22.65 -5.49
N HIS A 173 -10.85 -23.24 -4.46
CA HIS A 173 -10.87 -24.70 -4.28
C HIS A 173 -12.25 -25.11 -3.82
N VAL A 174 -12.83 -26.09 -4.52
CA VAL A 174 -14.19 -26.56 -4.26
C VAL A 174 -14.27 -28.07 -4.37
N ASP A 175 -15.14 -28.67 -3.55
CA ASP A 175 -15.41 -30.10 -3.60
C ASP A 175 -16.09 -30.54 -4.92
N GLN A 176 -16.19 -31.83 -5.14
CA GLN A 176 -16.73 -32.43 -6.38
C GLN A 176 -18.12 -31.88 -6.74
N ALA A 177 -19.01 -31.74 -5.75
CA ALA A 177 -20.39 -31.31 -6.00
C ALA A 177 -20.44 -29.84 -6.51
N HIS A 178 -19.69 -28.96 -5.88
CA HIS A 178 -19.61 -27.54 -6.28
C HIS A 178 -18.84 -27.37 -7.60
N TYR A 179 -17.83 -28.22 -7.84
CA TYR A 179 -17.12 -28.21 -9.12
C TYR A 179 -18.02 -28.59 -10.29
N GLU A 180 -18.86 -29.63 -10.14
CA GLU A 180 -19.88 -30.03 -11.14
C GLU A 180 -20.92 -28.93 -11.38
N MET A 181 -21.38 -28.24 -10.32
CA MET A 181 -22.26 -27.07 -10.47
C MET A 181 -21.59 -25.95 -11.26
N ALA A 182 -20.31 -25.65 -10.98
CA ALA A 182 -19.55 -24.64 -11.71
C ALA A 182 -19.39 -25.04 -13.19
N GLN A 183 -19.11 -26.29 -13.50
CA GLN A 183 -19.05 -26.81 -14.88
C GLN A 183 -20.38 -26.63 -15.61
N GLU A 184 -21.51 -26.93 -14.96
CA GLU A 184 -22.83 -26.73 -15.55
C GLU A 184 -23.11 -25.24 -15.83
N LEU A 185 -22.76 -24.35 -14.89
CA LEU A 185 -22.87 -22.89 -15.10
C LEU A 185 -22.03 -22.42 -16.30
N VAL A 186 -20.78 -22.86 -16.40
CA VAL A 186 -19.92 -22.55 -17.57
C VAL A 186 -20.57 -23.05 -18.86
N ARG A 187 -21.10 -24.28 -18.85
CA ARG A 187 -21.73 -24.89 -20.01
C ARG A 187 -22.96 -24.12 -20.52
N VAL A 188 -23.86 -23.71 -19.59
CA VAL A 188 -25.12 -23.05 -19.98
C VAL A 188 -24.93 -21.56 -20.28
N THR A 189 -24.01 -20.88 -19.60
CA THR A 189 -23.74 -19.46 -19.79
C THR A 189 -22.78 -19.16 -20.94
N LYS A 190 -21.98 -20.15 -21.35
CA LYS A 190 -20.91 -20.01 -22.35
C LYS A 190 -19.87 -18.95 -21.95
N VAL A 191 -19.67 -18.71 -20.65
CA VAL A 191 -18.79 -17.65 -20.11
C VAL A 191 -17.34 -17.78 -20.59
N ASN A 192 -16.89 -18.98 -20.97
CA ASN A 192 -15.54 -19.24 -21.49
C ASN A 192 -15.47 -19.30 -23.02
N ALA A 193 -16.54 -18.97 -23.76
CA ALA A 193 -16.60 -19.18 -25.22
C ALA A 193 -15.45 -18.51 -25.99
N GLU A 194 -15.05 -17.28 -25.62
CA GLU A 194 -13.93 -16.58 -26.24
C GLU A 194 -12.60 -17.30 -26.01
N LYS A 195 -12.36 -17.78 -24.77
CA LYS A 195 -11.17 -18.54 -24.44
C LYS A 195 -11.13 -19.90 -25.13
N GLU A 196 -12.27 -20.61 -25.18
CA GLU A 196 -12.42 -21.88 -25.89
C GLU A 196 -12.17 -21.68 -27.39
N PHE A 197 -12.66 -20.57 -27.98
CA PHE A 197 -12.37 -20.21 -29.37
C PHE A 197 -10.86 -19.97 -29.58
N SER A 198 -10.20 -19.26 -28.65
CA SER A 198 -8.76 -19.02 -28.71
C SER A 198 -7.94 -20.32 -28.61
N ILE A 199 -8.35 -21.24 -27.75
CA ILE A 199 -7.75 -22.58 -27.63
C ILE A 199 -7.93 -23.37 -28.92
N LYS A 200 -9.16 -23.41 -29.47
CA LYS A 200 -9.49 -24.12 -30.71
C LYS A 200 -8.65 -23.64 -31.88
N ASN A 201 -8.31 -22.35 -31.92
CA ASN A 201 -7.51 -21.74 -33.01
C ASN A 201 -6.00 -21.67 -32.70
N GLY A 202 -5.54 -22.27 -31.61
CA GLY A 202 -4.11 -22.35 -31.26
C GLY A 202 -3.51 -21.07 -30.67
N TYR A 203 -4.33 -20.07 -30.30
CA TYR A 203 -3.87 -18.83 -29.67
C TYR A 203 -3.68 -18.97 -28.16
N SER A 204 -4.20 -20.04 -27.56
CA SER A 204 -4.10 -20.30 -26.12
C SER A 204 -3.92 -21.79 -25.86
N ASN A 205 -3.30 -22.12 -24.73
CA ASN A 205 -3.22 -23.50 -24.25
C ASN A 205 -4.58 -24.00 -23.74
N PRO A 206 -4.86 -25.31 -23.85
CA PRO A 206 -6.00 -25.94 -23.19
C PRO A 206 -6.01 -25.68 -21.67
N PHE A 207 -7.19 -25.74 -21.08
CA PHE A 207 -7.30 -25.73 -19.62
C PHE A 207 -6.65 -26.98 -19.03
N GLU A 208 -6.01 -26.80 -17.85
CA GLU A 208 -5.48 -27.93 -17.08
C GLU A 208 -6.60 -28.74 -16.48
N GLU A 209 -6.37 -30.07 -16.29
CA GLU A 209 -7.34 -30.96 -15.66
C GLU A 209 -7.60 -30.54 -14.18
N GLY A 210 -8.86 -30.53 -13.77
CA GLY A 210 -9.26 -30.07 -12.43
C GLY A 210 -9.27 -28.55 -12.25
N ILE A 211 -8.96 -27.78 -13.31
CA ILE A 211 -8.97 -26.31 -13.27
C ILE A 211 -10.04 -25.79 -14.23
N LEU A 212 -10.99 -25.04 -13.70
CA LEU A 212 -12.14 -24.50 -14.44
C LEU A 212 -12.16 -22.96 -14.33
N PRO A 213 -11.68 -22.23 -15.32
CA PRO A 213 -11.90 -20.78 -15.39
C PRO A 213 -13.40 -20.45 -15.48
N PHE A 214 -13.81 -19.36 -14.83
CA PHE A 214 -15.15 -18.80 -14.90
C PHE A 214 -15.13 -17.39 -15.46
N GLY A 215 -14.86 -17.26 -16.74
CA GLY A 215 -14.64 -15.99 -17.42
C GLY A 215 -13.49 -15.19 -16.78
N SER A 216 -13.77 -13.93 -16.47
CA SER A 216 -12.85 -13.04 -15.73
C SER A 216 -13.09 -13.04 -14.21
N ALA A 217 -14.11 -13.77 -13.72
CA ALA A 217 -14.52 -13.72 -12.32
C ALA A 217 -13.63 -14.56 -11.40
N GLY A 218 -12.89 -15.55 -11.94
CA GLY A 218 -12.01 -16.38 -11.14
C GLY A 218 -11.75 -17.75 -11.75
N THR A 219 -11.09 -18.59 -10.98
CA THR A 219 -10.76 -19.97 -11.38
C THR A 219 -11.15 -20.91 -10.26
N PHE A 220 -11.99 -21.92 -10.58
CA PHE A 220 -12.31 -23.02 -9.67
C PHE A 220 -11.31 -24.15 -9.83
N CYS A 221 -10.89 -24.72 -8.72
CA CYS A 221 -10.03 -25.89 -8.66
C CYS A 221 -10.76 -27.02 -7.93
N LEU A 222 -10.74 -28.24 -8.47
CA LEU A 222 -11.27 -29.40 -7.80
C LEU A 222 -10.38 -29.76 -6.61
N ASP A 223 -10.97 -29.91 -5.42
CA ASP A 223 -10.30 -30.29 -4.17
C ASP A 223 -11.21 -31.15 -3.29
N ASP A 224 -10.70 -31.63 -2.17
CA ASP A 224 -11.47 -32.39 -1.18
C ASP A 224 -12.33 -31.50 -0.27
N LYS A 225 -12.05 -30.17 -0.26
CA LYS A 225 -12.74 -29.19 0.60
C LYS A 225 -12.79 -27.81 -0.06
N ASN A 226 -13.70 -26.97 0.44
CA ASN A 226 -13.88 -25.61 -0.05
C ASN A 226 -12.95 -24.64 0.70
N TRP A 227 -12.14 -23.85 -0.05
CA TRP A 227 -11.26 -22.80 0.50
C TRP A 227 -10.76 -21.88 -0.62
N ILE A 228 -10.24 -20.72 -0.24
CA ILE A 228 -9.69 -19.73 -1.17
C ILE A 228 -8.17 -19.77 -1.10
N GLU A 229 -7.53 -19.91 -2.26
CA GLU A 229 -6.09 -19.80 -2.40
C GLU A 229 -5.75 -18.46 -3.06
N SER A 230 -4.78 -17.73 -2.51
CA SER A 230 -4.15 -16.62 -3.19
C SER A 230 -2.65 -16.87 -3.33
N VAL A 231 -2.13 -16.76 -4.58
CA VAL A 231 -0.75 -17.11 -4.91
C VAL A 231 -0.07 -15.91 -5.56
N PRO A 232 1.06 -15.42 -5.02
CA PRO A 232 1.81 -14.34 -5.65
C PRO A 232 2.44 -14.83 -6.97
N ASN A 233 2.54 -13.92 -7.94
CA ASN A 233 3.15 -14.23 -9.23
C ASN A 233 4.64 -14.55 -9.08
N ALA A 234 5.07 -15.69 -9.59
CA ALA A 234 6.44 -16.20 -9.42
C ALA A 234 7.52 -15.31 -10.04
N GLU A 235 7.24 -14.64 -11.16
CA GLU A 235 8.19 -13.73 -11.81
C GLU A 235 8.38 -12.46 -10.98
N ASP A 236 7.28 -11.92 -10.43
CA ASP A 236 7.32 -10.75 -9.55
C ASP A 236 8.02 -11.08 -8.24
N MET A 237 7.72 -12.22 -7.63
CA MET A 237 8.43 -12.72 -6.44
C MET A 237 9.94 -12.83 -6.68
N LYS A 238 10.31 -13.46 -7.81
CA LYS A 238 11.74 -13.61 -8.17
C LYS A 238 12.41 -12.24 -8.38
N ARG A 239 11.79 -11.32 -9.12
CA ARG A 239 12.31 -9.98 -9.39
C ARG A 239 12.55 -9.23 -8.09
N ILE A 240 11.59 -9.25 -7.17
CA ILE A 240 11.67 -8.50 -5.91
C ILE A 240 12.70 -9.13 -4.96
N THR A 241 12.70 -10.45 -4.80
CA THR A 241 13.65 -11.14 -3.93
C THR A 241 15.10 -11.05 -4.45
N ASP A 242 15.30 -11.04 -5.77
CA ASP A 242 16.62 -10.82 -6.36
C ASP A 242 17.11 -9.38 -6.11
N GLU A 243 16.22 -8.37 -6.21
CA GLU A 243 16.55 -6.98 -5.89
C GLU A 243 16.90 -6.80 -4.40
N ILE A 244 16.18 -7.49 -3.48
CA ILE A 244 16.54 -7.50 -2.05
C ILE A 244 17.96 -8.04 -1.84
N LYS A 245 18.30 -9.16 -2.47
CA LYS A 245 19.64 -9.76 -2.38
C LYS A 245 20.70 -8.84 -2.96
N GLU A 246 20.40 -8.12 -4.03
CA GLU A 246 21.32 -7.13 -4.62
C GLU A 246 21.49 -5.91 -3.72
N ALA A 247 20.39 -5.40 -3.16
CA ALA A 247 20.41 -4.28 -2.21
C ALA A 247 21.23 -4.62 -0.94
N ARG A 248 21.16 -5.87 -0.46
CA ARG A 248 21.97 -6.36 0.67
C ARG A 248 23.48 -6.29 0.46
N LYS A 249 23.94 -6.29 -0.80
CA LYS A 249 25.37 -6.12 -1.12
C LYS A 249 25.80 -4.65 -1.06
N GLN A 250 24.87 -3.72 -1.09
CA GLN A 250 25.11 -2.29 -1.29
C GLN A 250 24.65 -1.43 -0.09
N ALA A 251 23.88 -1.98 0.82
CA ALA A 251 23.33 -1.27 1.97
C ALA A 251 23.48 -2.08 3.26
N ASP A 252 23.62 -1.37 4.37
CA ASP A 252 23.67 -1.96 5.71
C ASP A 252 22.30 -2.51 6.11
N VAL A 253 21.24 -1.83 5.70
CA VAL A 253 19.84 -2.13 6.04
C VAL A 253 18.98 -2.12 4.78
N VAL A 254 18.06 -3.09 4.66
CA VAL A 254 17.12 -3.20 3.55
C VAL A 254 15.70 -3.28 4.10
N PHE A 255 14.83 -2.41 3.61
CA PHE A 255 13.38 -2.42 3.85
C PHE A 255 12.64 -2.74 2.57
N VAL A 256 11.50 -3.40 2.73
CA VAL A 256 10.52 -3.61 1.67
C VAL A 256 9.24 -2.92 2.08
N SER A 257 8.65 -2.14 1.19
CA SER A 257 7.33 -1.56 1.39
C SER A 257 6.34 -2.20 0.43
N PHE A 258 5.16 -2.58 0.92
CA PHE A 258 4.08 -3.01 0.03
C PHE A 258 2.78 -2.25 0.30
N HIS A 259 2.08 -1.94 -0.78
CA HIS A 259 0.73 -1.39 -0.76
C HIS A 259 -0.25 -2.46 -1.24
N GLY A 260 -1.16 -2.91 -0.36
CA GLY A 260 -2.07 -4.00 -0.67
C GLY A 260 -3.37 -3.95 0.13
N HIS A 261 -4.51 -3.84 -0.58
CA HIS A 261 -5.85 -3.87 0.00
C HIS A 261 -6.38 -5.29 0.21
N GLU A 262 -5.78 -6.28 -0.46
CA GLU A 262 -6.28 -7.64 -0.49
C GLU A 262 -6.30 -8.24 0.92
N CYS A 263 -7.43 -8.85 1.25
CA CYS A 263 -7.70 -9.45 2.56
C CYS A 263 -8.05 -10.94 2.43
N ASP A 264 -8.05 -11.65 3.54
CA ASP A 264 -8.50 -13.03 3.61
C ASP A 264 -10.02 -13.06 3.79
N GLU A 265 -10.72 -13.64 2.82
CA GLU A 265 -12.20 -13.79 2.79
C GLU A 265 -12.93 -12.45 2.96
N GLU A 266 -13.66 -12.27 4.07
CA GLU A 266 -14.48 -11.08 4.37
C GLU A 266 -13.86 -10.18 5.45
N ASP A 267 -12.72 -10.58 6.04
CA ASP A 267 -12.07 -9.82 7.11
C ASP A 267 -10.96 -8.92 6.55
N THR A 268 -11.26 -7.65 6.39
CA THR A 268 -10.31 -6.66 5.85
C THR A 268 -9.08 -6.46 6.73
N THR A 269 -9.15 -6.85 8.01
CA THR A 269 -8.04 -6.75 8.98
C THR A 269 -7.03 -7.88 8.85
N VAL A 270 -7.39 -8.96 8.16
CA VAL A 270 -6.51 -10.09 7.88
C VAL A 270 -5.94 -9.97 6.46
N PRO A 271 -4.62 -9.87 6.28
CA PRO A 271 -4.02 -9.78 4.96
C PRO A 271 -4.26 -11.05 4.16
N ALA A 272 -4.47 -10.94 2.85
CA ALA A 272 -4.56 -12.10 1.97
C ALA A 272 -3.28 -12.96 2.08
N ARG A 273 -3.43 -14.27 2.02
CA ARG A 273 -2.32 -15.25 2.23
C ARG A 273 -1.11 -15.01 1.36
N PHE A 274 -1.31 -14.52 0.13
CA PHE A 274 -0.16 -14.19 -0.73
C PHE A 274 0.68 -13.03 -0.17
N LEU A 275 0.09 -12.06 0.54
CA LEU A 275 0.81 -10.97 1.20
C LEU A 275 1.64 -11.47 2.38
N GLU A 276 1.14 -12.43 3.14
CA GLU A 276 1.94 -13.10 4.19
C GLU A 276 3.11 -13.88 3.57
N THR A 277 2.84 -14.66 2.52
CA THR A 277 3.86 -15.42 1.77
C THR A 277 4.94 -14.47 1.21
N PHE A 278 4.51 -13.37 0.60
CA PHE A 278 5.41 -12.34 0.08
C PHE A 278 6.27 -11.72 1.19
N SER A 279 5.64 -11.29 2.27
CA SER A 279 6.33 -10.59 3.37
C SER A 279 7.40 -11.46 4.02
N ARG A 280 7.07 -12.71 4.32
CA ARG A 280 8.03 -13.69 4.87
C ARG A 280 9.17 -13.97 3.89
N ALA A 281 8.86 -14.15 2.60
CA ALA A 281 9.88 -14.34 1.56
C ALA A 281 10.83 -13.13 1.42
N CYS A 282 10.34 -11.91 1.65
CA CYS A 282 11.20 -10.72 1.68
C CYS A 282 12.20 -10.76 2.83
N ILE A 283 11.77 -11.15 4.04
CA ILE A 283 12.66 -11.32 5.20
C ILE A 283 13.67 -12.44 4.92
N ASP A 284 13.23 -13.58 4.40
CA ASP A 284 14.12 -14.70 4.04
C ASP A 284 15.14 -14.34 2.95
N ALA A 285 14.80 -13.41 2.04
CA ALA A 285 15.70 -12.86 1.04
C ALA A 285 16.71 -11.86 1.62
N GLY A 286 16.54 -11.39 2.87
CA GLY A 286 17.47 -10.53 3.58
C GLY A 286 16.95 -9.13 3.92
N ALA A 287 15.64 -8.85 3.73
CA ALA A 287 15.05 -7.63 4.26
C ALA A 287 15.00 -7.67 5.80
N HIS A 288 15.17 -6.51 6.44
CA HIS A 288 15.10 -6.39 7.90
C HIS A 288 13.70 -6.01 8.37
N ALA A 289 12.95 -5.29 7.55
CA ALA A 289 11.57 -4.95 7.83
C ALA A 289 10.72 -4.96 6.55
N VAL A 290 9.45 -5.30 6.73
CA VAL A 290 8.40 -5.14 5.71
C VAL A 290 7.37 -4.14 6.23
N LEU A 291 7.14 -3.09 5.45
CA LEU A 291 6.31 -1.93 5.80
C LEU A 291 5.05 -1.96 4.94
N GLY A 292 3.95 -2.51 5.49
CA GLY A 292 2.67 -2.66 4.80
C GLY A 292 1.73 -1.48 5.05
N HIS A 293 0.95 -1.17 4.03
CA HIS A 293 -0.08 -0.14 4.02
C HIS A 293 -1.09 -0.44 2.89
N GLY A 294 -2.14 0.36 2.74
CA GLY A 294 -3.18 0.21 1.70
C GLY A 294 -4.60 0.04 2.22
N PRO A 295 -4.94 -0.89 3.13
CA PRO A 295 -6.32 -1.13 3.52
C PRO A 295 -6.94 0.02 4.33
N HIS A 296 -6.16 1.07 4.60
CA HIS A 296 -6.53 2.23 5.40
C HIS A 296 -6.86 1.93 6.87
N GLU A 297 -6.63 0.73 7.32
CA GLU A 297 -6.82 0.27 8.70
C GLU A 297 -5.64 -0.56 9.16
N LEU A 298 -5.54 -0.76 10.48
CA LEU A 298 -4.47 -1.56 11.07
C LEU A 298 -4.64 -3.04 10.73
N ARG A 299 -3.51 -3.71 10.46
CA ARG A 299 -3.37 -5.16 10.42
C ARG A 299 -2.29 -5.60 11.41
N GLY A 300 -2.27 -6.88 11.72
CA GLY A 300 -1.33 -7.45 12.69
C GLY A 300 0.15 -7.18 12.39
N ILE A 301 0.98 -7.41 13.39
CA ILE A 301 2.44 -7.32 13.31
C ILE A 301 3.02 -8.71 13.56
N GLU A 302 4.00 -9.10 12.75
CA GLU A 302 4.72 -10.37 12.89
C GLU A 302 6.22 -10.14 13.11
N ILE A 303 6.80 -10.83 14.09
CA ILE A 303 8.24 -10.96 14.22
C ILE A 303 8.65 -12.27 13.59
N TYR A 304 9.32 -12.21 12.45
CA TYR A 304 9.65 -13.36 11.64
C TYR A 304 11.14 -13.41 11.31
N ASN A 305 11.84 -14.49 11.64
CA ASN A 305 13.27 -14.71 11.37
C ASN A 305 14.18 -13.50 11.69
N GLY A 306 13.88 -12.81 12.81
CA GLY A 306 14.64 -11.63 13.28
C GLY A 306 14.27 -10.31 12.58
N GLY A 307 13.37 -10.33 11.63
CA GLY A 307 12.78 -9.14 11.00
C GLY A 307 11.42 -8.78 11.60
N VAL A 308 10.92 -7.58 11.29
CA VAL A 308 9.58 -7.12 11.64
C VAL A 308 8.74 -6.93 10.39
N ILE A 309 7.52 -7.46 10.41
CA ILE A 309 6.52 -7.29 9.36
C ILE A 309 5.34 -6.53 9.95
N PHE A 310 5.10 -5.32 9.45
CA PHE A 310 3.89 -4.56 9.69
C PHE A 310 2.95 -4.84 8.52
N TYR A 311 1.86 -5.58 8.72
CA TYR A 311 0.93 -5.90 7.62
C TYR A 311 0.07 -4.72 7.19
N SER A 312 -0.19 -3.76 8.08
CA SER A 312 -0.63 -2.41 7.77
C SER A 312 -0.49 -1.49 8.99
N LEU A 313 0.05 -0.30 8.75
CA LEU A 313 0.18 0.76 9.75
C LEU A 313 -1.04 1.70 9.79
N GLY A 314 -2.04 1.47 8.93
CA GLY A 314 -3.21 2.35 8.77
C GLY A 314 -2.88 3.62 8.00
N ASN A 315 -3.65 4.67 8.19
CA ASN A 315 -3.42 5.96 7.56
C ASN A 315 -2.51 6.85 8.40
N PHE A 316 -1.58 7.56 7.77
CA PHE A 316 -0.85 8.63 8.44
C PHE A 316 -1.56 9.98 8.29
N LEU A 317 -1.94 10.34 7.07
CA LEU A 317 -2.72 11.53 6.74
C LEU A 317 -3.80 11.13 5.74
N PHE A 318 -5.08 11.49 6.00
CA PHE A 318 -6.17 10.96 5.19
C PHE A 318 -7.26 12.00 4.93
N GLU A 319 -7.01 12.91 4.00
CA GLU A 319 -7.93 14.00 3.65
C GLU A 319 -8.92 13.61 2.53
N THR A 320 -9.50 12.42 2.59
CA THR A 320 -10.38 11.85 1.53
C THR A 320 -11.66 12.66 1.28
N GLU A 321 -12.06 13.53 2.20
CA GLU A 321 -13.27 14.35 2.07
C GLU A 321 -13.02 15.73 1.40
N THR A 322 -11.79 16.01 1.00
CA THR A 322 -11.40 17.31 0.43
C THR A 322 -10.71 17.22 -0.92
N VAL A 323 -10.82 16.10 -1.61
CA VAL A 323 -10.33 15.95 -2.99
C VAL A 323 -11.06 16.91 -3.91
N SER A 324 -10.36 17.92 -4.39
CA SER A 324 -10.94 19.09 -5.07
C SER A 324 -11.20 18.89 -6.56
N LEU A 325 -10.33 18.17 -7.25
CA LEU A 325 -10.41 18.00 -8.69
C LEU A 325 -10.82 16.56 -9.04
N GLN A 326 -12.00 16.43 -9.65
CA GLN A 326 -12.50 15.17 -10.15
C GLN A 326 -12.73 15.24 -11.66
N PRO A 327 -12.39 14.21 -12.43
CA PRO A 327 -12.62 14.21 -13.88
C PRO A 327 -14.12 14.09 -14.22
N TYR A 328 -14.44 14.34 -15.49
CA TYR A 328 -15.77 14.21 -16.05
C TYR A 328 -16.46 12.89 -15.67
N ASP A 329 -15.73 11.78 -15.79
CA ASP A 329 -16.24 10.44 -15.51
C ASP A 329 -16.72 10.27 -14.06
N ALA A 330 -16.07 10.92 -13.10
CA ALA A 330 -16.46 10.89 -11.70
C ALA A 330 -17.86 11.49 -11.47
N TYR A 331 -18.19 12.60 -12.16
CA TYR A 331 -19.49 13.23 -12.07
C TYR A 331 -20.57 12.41 -12.79
N ILE A 332 -20.29 11.93 -14.00
CA ILE A 332 -21.24 11.14 -14.79
C ILE A 332 -21.60 9.83 -14.09
N ASN A 333 -20.60 9.11 -13.56
CA ASN A 333 -20.83 7.86 -12.83
C ASN A 333 -21.73 8.06 -11.59
N ARG A 334 -21.73 9.26 -11.01
CA ARG A 334 -22.61 9.64 -9.88
C ARG A 334 -23.89 10.34 -10.31
N LYS A 335 -24.10 10.54 -11.61
CA LYS A 335 -25.24 11.27 -12.18
C LYS A 335 -25.36 12.70 -11.61
N MET A 336 -24.22 13.39 -11.48
CA MET A 336 -24.13 14.75 -10.93
C MET A 336 -23.77 15.75 -12.01
N PRO A 337 -24.29 17.00 -11.93
CA PRO A 337 -23.88 18.11 -12.80
C PRO A 337 -22.39 18.45 -12.62
N LEU A 338 -21.72 18.87 -13.69
CA LEU A 338 -20.27 19.20 -13.67
C LEU A 338 -19.94 20.45 -12.84
N ASP A 339 -20.93 21.34 -12.61
CA ASP A 339 -20.80 22.52 -11.78
C ASP A 339 -21.10 22.27 -10.29
N THR A 340 -21.25 21.01 -9.90
CA THR A 340 -21.47 20.62 -8.51
C THR A 340 -20.26 21.01 -7.65
N LYS A 341 -20.52 21.72 -6.54
CA LYS A 341 -19.48 22.10 -5.57
C LYS A 341 -18.85 20.85 -4.95
N VAL A 342 -17.53 20.92 -4.70
CA VAL A 342 -16.75 19.82 -4.11
C VAL A 342 -17.40 19.27 -2.83
N GLY A 343 -17.82 20.13 -1.91
CA GLY A 343 -18.52 19.69 -0.69
C GLY A 343 -19.76 18.86 -0.99
N SER A 344 -20.61 19.31 -1.92
CA SER A 344 -21.83 18.57 -2.33
C SER A 344 -21.50 17.26 -3.05
N TYR A 345 -20.40 17.21 -3.81
CA TYR A 345 -19.91 15.96 -4.40
C TYR A 345 -19.52 14.96 -3.30
N MET A 346 -18.78 15.40 -2.28
CA MET A 346 -18.37 14.56 -1.15
C MET A 346 -19.56 14.14 -0.27
N ASP A 347 -20.54 15.02 -0.07
CA ASP A 347 -21.80 14.70 0.63
C ASP A 347 -22.59 13.61 -0.11
N ASN A 348 -22.68 13.70 -1.45
CA ASN A 348 -23.27 12.65 -2.27
C ASN A 348 -22.51 11.33 -2.15
N ARG A 349 -21.17 11.36 -2.25
CA ARG A 349 -20.30 10.17 -2.14
C ARG A 349 -20.52 9.43 -0.81
N SER A 350 -20.61 10.16 0.29
CA SER A 350 -20.76 9.63 1.64
C SER A 350 -22.20 9.49 2.11
N LYS A 351 -23.21 9.82 1.26
CA LYS A 351 -24.61 9.97 1.66
C LYS A 351 -24.75 10.82 2.93
N ASN A 352 -24.14 12.00 2.91
CA ASN A 352 -24.05 12.92 4.04
C ASN A 352 -23.36 12.30 5.27
N GLY A 353 -22.27 11.54 5.07
CA GLY A 353 -21.49 10.95 6.14
C GLY A 353 -22.10 9.71 6.80
N THR A 354 -23.08 9.07 6.15
CA THR A 354 -23.76 7.86 6.69
C THR A 354 -23.23 6.55 6.14
N VAL A 355 -22.33 6.60 5.16
CA VAL A 355 -21.70 5.41 4.55
C VAL A 355 -20.23 5.64 4.25
N GLY A 356 -19.51 4.55 4.02
CA GLY A 356 -18.10 4.56 3.68
C GLY A 356 -17.20 4.96 4.86
N TYR A 357 -16.07 5.54 4.59
CA TYR A 357 -15.05 5.83 5.61
C TYR A 357 -15.55 6.70 6.78
N GLY A 358 -16.58 7.53 6.57
CA GLY A 358 -17.13 8.37 7.62
C GLY A 358 -17.79 7.63 8.79
N VAL A 359 -18.10 6.35 8.65
CA VAL A 359 -18.72 5.50 9.69
C VAL A 359 -17.85 4.35 10.17
N LEU A 360 -16.66 4.19 9.61
CA LEU A 360 -15.72 3.12 9.92
C LEU A 360 -14.64 3.65 10.86
N GLU A 361 -14.81 3.45 12.17
CA GLU A 361 -13.91 3.99 13.20
C GLU A 361 -12.44 3.58 12.99
N ASN A 362 -12.19 2.35 12.57
CA ASN A 362 -10.85 1.80 12.38
C ASN A 362 -10.00 2.55 11.33
N ILE A 363 -10.65 3.22 10.38
CA ILE A 363 -9.97 4.03 9.34
C ILE A 363 -9.26 5.27 9.93
N TRP A 364 -9.73 5.77 11.08
CA TRP A 364 -9.30 7.03 11.68
C TRP A 364 -8.34 6.88 12.85
N ARG A 365 -7.87 5.65 13.08
CA ARG A 365 -6.82 5.34 14.04
C ARG A 365 -5.71 4.58 13.35
N ALA A 366 -4.47 4.86 13.69
CA ALA A 366 -3.29 4.22 13.12
C ALA A 366 -2.14 4.20 14.13
N VAL A 367 -1.03 3.61 13.72
CA VAL A 367 0.20 3.65 14.53
C VAL A 367 1.39 4.07 13.68
N MET A 368 2.32 4.79 14.28
CA MET A 368 3.68 4.88 13.77
C MET A 368 4.48 3.71 14.36
N GLY A 369 4.98 2.84 13.48
CA GLY A 369 5.85 1.72 13.86
C GLY A 369 7.29 2.19 13.92
N ALA A 370 7.88 2.23 15.12
CA ALA A 370 9.28 2.58 15.28
C ALA A 370 10.11 1.37 15.70
N PHE A 371 11.36 1.32 15.27
CA PHE A 371 12.28 0.27 15.71
C PHE A 371 13.73 0.77 15.72
N THR A 372 14.50 0.16 16.60
CA THR A 372 15.94 0.44 16.74
C THR A 372 16.73 -0.76 16.20
N MET A 373 17.79 -0.46 15.47
CA MET A 373 18.68 -1.48 14.94
C MET A 373 20.10 -1.26 15.44
N GLU A 374 20.74 -2.32 15.90
CA GLU A 374 22.14 -2.37 16.29
C GLU A 374 22.83 -3.58 15.65
N ASP A 375 23.98 -3.37 15.04
CA ASP A 375 24.77 -4.39 14.34
C ASP A 375 23.93 -5.27 13.38
N GLY A 376 23.04 -4.62 12.61
CA GLY A 376 22.18 -5.26 11.61
C GLY A 376 21.02 -6.07 12.19
N LYS A 377 20.71 -5.93 13.49
CA LYS A 377 19.58 -6.61 14.16
C LYS A 377 18.61 -5.60 14.74
N ILE A 378 17.33 -5.91 14.69
CA ILE A 378 16.31 -5.14 15.40
C ILE A 378 16.44 -5.49 16.88
N THR A 379 16.58 -4.46 17.72
CA THR A 379 16.77 -4.62 19.18
C THR A 379 15.56 -4.13 19.98
N GLN A 380 14.72 -3.29 19.39
CA GLN A 380 13.51 -2.76 20.00
C GLN A 380 12.48 -2.42 18.95
N VAL A 381 11.20 -2.67 19.23
CA VAL A 381 10.07 -2.16 18.43
C VAL A 381 9.13 -1.39 19.36
N GLN A 382 8.73 -0.20 18.93
CA GLN A 382 7.84 0.72 19.64
C GLN A 382 6.68 1.11 18.70
N LEU A 383 5.50 1.32 19.27
CA LEU A 383 4.28 1.65 18.55
C LEU A 383 3.69 2.91 19.16
N TYR A 384 3.59 3.97 18.37
CA TYR A 384 3.03 5.25 18.77
C TYR A 384 1.65 5.42 18.13
N PRO A 385 0.56 5.36 18.91
CA PRO A 385 -0.77 5.56 18.37
C PRO A 385 -0.93 6.99 17.83
N ILE A 386 -1.66 7.10 16.71
CA ILE A 386 -2.10 8.39 16.15
C ILE A 386 -3.60 8.35 15.87
N THR A 387 -4.23 9.52 15.89
CA THR A 387 -5.63 9.72 15.52
C THR A 387 -5.75 10.68 14.35
N LEU A 388 -6.74 10.46 13.50
CA LEU A 388 -7.03 11.26 12.31
C LEU A 388 -8.33 12.07 12.44
N GLY A 389 -8.87 12.15 13.66
CA GLY A 389 -10.01 13.02 13.97
C GLY A 389 -11.33 12.62 13.29
N LEU A 390 -11.81 11.38 13.49
CA LEU A 390 -13.10 10.90 12.95
C LEU A 390 -14.25 11.92 13.10
N HIS A 391 -14.33 12.56 14.27
CA HIS A 391 -15.40 13.49 14.61
C HIS A 391 -15.08 14.95 14.30
N ASP A 392 -13.92 15.22 13.72
CA ASP A 392 -13.53 16.56 13.34
C ASP A 392 -14.37 17.07 12.15
N LYS A 393 -14.47 18.38 12.04
CA LYS A 393 -15.05 19.01 10.86
C LYS A 393 -14.18 18.71 9.64
N ARG A 394 -14.79 18.57 8.47
CA ARG A 394 -14.12 18.28 7.19
C ARG A 394 -12.79 19.03 6.97
N PRO A 395 -12.62 20.32 7.31
CA PRO A 395 -11.34 21.01 7.19
C PRO A 395 -10.19 20.49 8.07
N HIS A 396 -10.47 19.74 9.11
CA HIS A 396 -9.47 19.23 10.07
C HIS A 396 -9.43 17.71 10.13
N LYS A 397 -10.41 17.06 9.50
CA LYS A 397 -10.52 15.61 9.45
C LYS A 397 -9.44 15.02 8.54
N GLY A 398 -8.75 14.01 9.01
CA GLY A 398 -7.65 13.36 8.30
C GLY A 398 -6.26 13.88 8.68
N LEU A 399 -6.15 14.96 9.46
CA LEU A 399 -4.88 15.48 9.93
C LEU A 399 -4.38 14.64 11.13
N PRO A 400 -3.16 14.08 11.06
CA PRO A 400 -2.64 13.19 12.10
C PRO A 400 -2.24 13.95 13.37
N ARG A 401 -2.54 13.35 14.53
CA ARG A 401 -2.12 13.82 15.86
C ARG A 401 -1.68 12.64 16.69
N MET A 402 -0.73 12.85 17.61
CA MET A 402 -0.41 11.84 18.62
C MET A 402 -1.67 11.47 19.39
N SER A 403 -1.81 10.20 19.69
CA SER A 403 -2.90 9.68 20.52
C SER A 403 -2.34 9.01 21.76
N HIS A 404 -3.01 9.22 22.90
CA HIS A 404 -2.71 8.52 24.14
C HIS A 404 -3.76 7.45 24.47
N ASP A 405 -4.66 7.16 23.51
CA ASP A 405 -5.70 6.15 23.67
C ASP A 405 -5.10 4.74 23.48
N GLU A 406 -4.96 4.03 24.60
CA GLU A 406 -4.42 2.66 24.61
C GLU A 406 -5.28 1.65 23.86
N LYS A 407 -6.56 1.95 23.62
CA LYS A 407 -7.47 1.07 22.83
C LYS A 407 -6.95 0.75 21.42
N THR A 408 -6.23 1.70 20.80
CA THR A 408 -5.61 1.44 19.50
C THR A 408 -4.54 0.35 19.61
N LEU A 409 -3.76 0.35 20.69
CA LEU A 409 -2.73 -0.66 20.96
C LEU A 409 -3.33 -2.01 21.39
N GLU A 410 -4.40 -1.98 22.20
CA GLU A 410 -5.15 -3.18 22.57
C GLU A 410 -5.73 -3.86 21.33
N TYR A 411 -6.36 -3.07 20.44
CA TYR A 411 -6.86 -3.58 19.16
C TYR A 411 -5.73 -4.15 18.29
N LEU A 412 -4.60 -3.47 18.18
CA LEU A 412 -3.45 -3.98 17.42
C LEU A 412 -2.86 -5.25 18.05
N GLN A 413 -2.92 -5.40 19.40
CA GLN A 413 -2.57 -6.66 20.07
C GLN A 413 -3.49 -7.80 19.61
N GLU A 414 -4.80 -7.57 19.53
CA GLU A 414 -5.76 -8.57 19.05
C GLU A 414 -5.43 -9.02 17.62
N LEU A 415 -5.17 -8.07 16.72
CA LEU A 415 -4.76 -8.33 15.34
C LEU A 415 -3.40 -9.06 15.23
N SER A 416 -2.53 -8.90 16.21
CA SER A 416 -1.18 -9.49 16.21
C SER A 416 -1.11 -10.87 16.89
N ASN A 417 -2.17 -11.28 17.60
CA ASN A 417 -2.22 -12.57 18.29
C ASN A 417 -2.03 -13.78 17.35
N PRO A 418 -2.63 -13.82 16.13
CA PRO A 418 -2.42 -14.93 15.19
C PRO A 418 -0.95 -15.14 14.81
N TYR A 419 -0.14 -14.09 14.87
CA TYR A 419 1.30 -14.12 14.58
C TYR A 419 2.16 -14.39 15.81
N GLY A 420 1.55 -14.57 16.98
CA GLY A 420 2.26 -14.80 18.25
C GLY A 420 3.01 -13.59 18.77
N THR A 421 2.78 -12.40 18.21
CA THR A 421 3.40 -11.16 18.64
C THR A 421 2.69 -10.62 19.88
N LYS A 422 3.47 -10.23 20.90
CA LYS A 422 2.96 -9.64 22.12
C LYS A 422 3.33 -8.17 22.22
N ILE A 423 2.32 -7.34 22.45
CA ILE A 423 2.47 -5.89 22.62
C ILE A 423 2.24 -5.56 24.09
N ARG A 424 3.28 -5.09 24.77
CA ARG A 424 3.22 -4.57 26.13
C ARG A 424 2.95 -3.06 26.05
N ILE A 425 1.94 -2.58 26.75
CA ILE A 425 1.53 -1.17 26.74
C ILE A 425 2.04 -0.49 27.98
N GLU A 426 2.78 0.61 27.80
CA GLU A 426 3.30 1.43 28.91
C GLU A 426 3.18 2.91 28.54
N ASN A 427 2.47 3.68 29.35
CA ASN A 427 2.30 5.13 29.18
C ASN A 427 1.83 5.53 27.76
N GLY A 428 0.88 4.79 27.19
CA GLY A 428 0.33 5.06 25.84
C GLY A 428 1.25 4.66 24.69
N VAL A 429 2.36 3.97 24.95
CA VAL A 429 3.28 3.42 23.92
C VAL A 429 3.26 1.90 23.95
N GLY A 430 3.18 1.28 22.80
CA GLY A 430 3.30 -0.18 22.67
C GLY A 430 4.76 -0.59 22.51
N TYR A 431 5.14 -1.70 23.10
CA TYR A 431 6.47 -2.32 22.99
C TYR A 431 6.32 -3.77 22.60
N ILE A 432 7.09 -4.22 21.59
CA ILE A 432 7.15 -5.62 21.21
C ILE A 432 8.44 -6.22 21.75
N ASP A 433 8.30 -7.28 22.53
CA ASP A 433 9.44 -8.03 23.05
C ASP A 433 9.97 -8.95 21.94
N LEU A 434 11.21 -8.72 21.57
CA LEU A 434 11.92 -9.54 20.58
C LEU A 434 12.51 -10.76 21.32
N LYS A 435 12.13 -11.96 20.88
CA LYS A 435 12.63 -13.24 21.44
C LYS A 435 13.98 -13.63 20.82
#